data_449654865723d4037a9adbf24624b4fe
#
_entry.id   449654865723d4037a9adbf24624b4fe
#
_cell.length_a   1.000
_cell.length_b   1.000
_cell.length_c   1.000
_cell.angle_alpha   90.00
_cell.angle_beta   90.00
_cell.angle_gamma   90.00
#
_symmetry.space_group_name_H-M   'P 1'
#
loop_
_entity.id
_entity.type
_entity.pdbx_description
1 polymer ?
#
loop_
_entity_poly.entity_id
_entity_poly.type
_entity_poly.pdbx_seq_one_letter_code
_entity_poly.pdbx_strand_id
1 'polypeptide(L)'
;MASSLGRLSGSRWGSLALGRGCRRPRACPPESAAGRFCGAGPEQTRGLGYGMGTRGVGGGGRARRAPWLVAGLAAGLAGMAAASLQHLARADMVPRTEGASGASERADELALRCSSFMAQPVTTLSELRARPGDMKTQMELLIMETQAQVCKALAQLDRGAGFSVDRWERKEGGGGISCVLQDGQVFEKAGVSISVVHGSLSEEAIKQMRSRGKVFKTKNGQLPFCAMGVSSVIHPKNPHAPTFHFNYRYFEIEEADGNKQWWFGGGCDLTPTYLNQEDAVHFHKTLKDACDQHDPSFYPKFKKWCDDYFVIKHRGERRGIGGIFFDDLDSPSKEDVFRFVQSCARAVVPSYIPLVKKHCNDPFTPQEKQWQQLRRGRYVEFNLLYDRGTKFGLFTPGSRIESILMSLPLTARWEYMHAPLKNSKEAEILEILHHPKDWVH
;
A
#
# COMPACT_ATOMS: atom_id res chain seq x y z
N MET A 1 8.17 -58.55 0.80
CA MET A 1 8.59 -59.12 2.07
C MET A 1 8.16 -58.13 3.13
N ALA A 2 6.97 -58.25 3.64
CA ALA A 2 6.53 -59.10 4.73
C ALA A 2 6.99 -58.59 6.08
N SER A 3 6.02 -58.01 6.78
CA SER A 3 5.59 -58.27 8.18
C SER A 3 6.55 -57.77 9.27
N SER A 4 6.12 -57.19 10.38
CA SER A 4 4.95 -57.49 11.25
C SER A 4 4.88 -56.44 12.39
N LEU A 5 3.69 -56.01 12.72
CA LEU A 5 2.96 -56.09 13.99
C LEU A 5 3.69 -55.76 15.32
N GLY A 6 3.11 -54.83 16.07
CA GLY A 6 3.30 -54.63 17.49
C GLY A 6 2.21 -53.67 18.04
N ARG A 7 1.07 -54.21 18.51
CA ARG A 7 0.11 -53.54 19.37
C ARG A 7 0.51 -53.69 20.85
N LEU A 8 0.25 -52.66 21.65
CA LEU A 8 -0.12 -52.76 23.09
C LEU A 8 -0.71 -51.40 23.48
N SER A 9 -2.02 -51.32 23.76
CA SER A 9 -2.73 -51.28 25.05
C SER A 9 -2.26 -50.11 25.95
N GLY A 10 -3.02 -49.10 26.25
CA GLY A 10 -4.32 -49.02 26.87
C GLY A 10 -4.13 -48.69 28.37
N SER A 11 -4.41 -47.44 28.80
CA SER A 11 -4.82 -47.22 30.17
C SER A 11 -5.76 -46.01 30.29
N ARG A 12 -6.93 -46.32 30.81
CA ARG A 12 -7.97 -45.41 31.27
C ARG A 12 -7.56 -44.80 32.62
N TRP A 13 -7.87 -43.54 32.81
CA TRP A 13 -8.21 -42.93 34.11
C TRP A 13 -9.40 -42.04 33.83
N GLY A 14 -10.52 -42.21 34.35
CA GLY A 14 -11.07 -42.39 35.66
C GLY A 14 -11.75 -41.07 36.07
N SER A 15 -13.09 -40.97 35.79
CA SER A 15 -13.95 -39.87 36.27
C SER A 15 -14.02 -39.91 37.82
N LEU A 16 -13.96 -38.72 38.44
CA LEU A 16 -14.48 -38.51 39.81
C LEU A 16 -15.25 -37.20 39.82
N ALA A 17 -16.57 -37.33 39.94
CA ALA A 17 -17.50 -36.29 40.25
C ALA A 17 -17.76 -36.28 41.78
N LEU A 18 -17.72 -35.09 42.37
CA LEU A 18 -18.37 -34.68 43.63
C LEU A 18 -18.30 -33.15 43.61
N GLY A 19 -19.34 -32.32 43.64
CA GLY A 19 -20.59 -32.37 44.30
C GLY A 19 -20.63 -31.35 45.44
N ARG A 20 -21.60 -30.36 45.33
CA ARG A 20 -22.00 -29.31 46.32
C ARG A 20 -21.20 -27.99 46.23
N GLY A 21 -21.73 -26.81 45.88
CA GLY A 21 -23.00 -26.21 46.30
C GLY A 21 -22.69 -25.07 47.28
N CYS A 22 -22.75 -23.80 46.81
CA CYS A 22 -23.19 -22.71 47.69
C CYS A 22 -23.26 -21.36 46.90
N ARG A 23 -24.49 -20.90 46.76
CA ARG A 23 -25.02 -19.57 47.02
C ARG A 23 -24.39 -18.34 46.33
N ARG A 24 -25.20 -17.75 45.45
CA ARG A 24 -25.16 -16.34 45.05
C ARG A 24 -25.40 -15.41 46.24
N PRO A 25 -24.83 -14.22 46.29
CA PRO A 25 -25.44 -13.05 46.88
C PRO A 25 -26.03 -12.11 45.82
N ARG A 26 -27.09 -11.48 46.25
CA ARG A 26 -28.05 -10.62 45.58
C ARG A 26 -27.45 -9.28 45.13
N ALA A 27 -28.04 -8.75 44.06
CA ALA A 27 -27.98 -7.36 43.65
C ALA A 27 -28.53 -6.39 44.68
N CYS A 28 -27.95 -5.20 44.80
CA CYS A 28 -28.56 -4.01 45.38
C CYS A 28 -28.51 -2.86 44.37
N PRO A 29 -29.50 -1.96 44.40
CA PRO A 29 -29.78 -0.97 43.37
C PRO A 29 -29.07 0.39 43.61
N PRO A 30 -29.19 1.36 42.69
CA PRO A 30 -28.42 2.59 42.70
C PRO A 30 -29.04 3.68 43.58
N GLU A 31 -28.20 4.43 44.28
CA GLU A 31 -28.61 5.69 44.91
C GLU A 31 -28.14 6.89 44.13
N SER A 32 -29.06 7.76 43.86
CA SER A 32 -28.95 9.10 43.35
C SER A 32 -28.54 10.08 44.45
N ALA A 33 -27.61 10.97 44.21
CA ALA A 33 -27.51 12.22 44.94
C ALA A 33 -27.03 13.34 44.06
N ALA A 34 -27.92 14.26 43.82
CA ALA A 34 -27.69 15.56 43.24
C ALA A 34 -27.01 16.49 44.27
N GLY A 35 -26.05 17.27 43.86
CA GLY A 35 -25.44 18.36 44.59
C GLY A 35 -25.10 19.49 43.65
N ARG A 36 -25.99 20.48 43.57
CA ARG A 36 -25.74 21.81 43.00
C ARG A 36 -24.89 22.63 43.98
N PHE A 37 -23.94 23.39 43.47
CA PHE A 37 -23.66 24.73 43.98
C PHE A 37 -23.06 25.61 42.86
N CYS A 38 -23.70 26.77 42.68
CA CYS A 38 -23.38 28.08 42.20
C CYS A 38 -21.88 28.45 42.26
N GLY A 39 -21.23 29.12 41.31
CA GLY A 39 -21.60 30.31 40.57
C GLY A 39 -20.61 31.37 40.89
N ALA A 40 -19.86 31.89 39.92
CA ALA A 40 -19.38 33.26 39.87
C ALA A 40 -18.61 33.46 38.52
N GLY A 41 -19.10 34.29 37.69
CA GLY A 41 -18.37 34.95 36.58
C GLY A 41 -18.03 36.36 36.99
N PRO A 42 -17.74 37.30 36.06
CA PRO A 42 -16.46 37.46 35.41
C PRO A 42 -15.85 38.85 35.79
N GLU A 43 -14.56 39.04 35.57
CA GLU A 43 -13.98 40.38 35.62
C GLU A 43 -13.22 40.74 34.35
N GLN A 44 -13.76 41.73 33.66
CA GLN A 44 -13.13 42.52 32.61
C GLN A 44 -12.19 43.54 33.27
N THR A 45 -11.01 43.73 32.75
CA THR A 45 -10.33 45.00 32.83
C THR A 45 -9.80 45.44 31.48
N ARG A 46 -10.29 46.62 31.10
CA ARG A 46 -9.91 47.44 29.98
C ARG A 46 -8.58 48.19 30.30
N GLY A 47 -7.88 48.52 29.23
CA GLY A 47 -7.34 49.85 29.24
C GLY A 47 -6.04 50.10 28.45
N LEU A 48 -6.19 50.80 27.33
CA LEU A 48 -5.38 51.93 26.86
C LEU A 48 -3.95 51.60 26.43
N GLY A 49 -3.43 51.85 25.23
CA GLY A 49 -3.73 52.94 24.30
C GLY A 49 -2.52 53.87 24.19
N TYR A 50 -2.25 54.35 22.99
CA TYR A 50 -1.23 55.33 22.54
C TYR A 50 0.00 54.66 21.91
N GLY A 51 0.45 54.97 20.67
CA GLY A 51 0.02 56.00 19.75
C GLY A 51 1.25 56.62 19.10
N MET A 52 1.15 56.78 17.79
CA MET A 52 1.92 57.76 16.97
C MET A 52 3.42 57.56 16.85
N GLY A 53 4.03 57.61 15.73
CA GLY A 53 3.93 58.32 14.43
C GLY A 53 5.36 58.58 14.02
N THR A 54 5.80 58.74 12.91
CA THR A 54 5.70 59.59 11.76
C THR A 54 6.87 59.36 10.81
N ARG A 55 6.53 59.31 9.52
CA ARG A 55 7.12 60.08 8.40
C ARG A 55 8.63 60.16 8.15
N GLY A 56 8.95 59.92 6.88
CA GLY A 56 9.91 60.64 6.07
C GLY A 56 10.50 59.78 4.95
N VAL A 57 10.06 59.81 3.72
CA VAL A 57 10.26 60.74 2.63
C VAL A 57 11.65 60.62 1.97
N GLY A 58 11.64 60.33 0.69
CA GLY A 58 12.56 60.85 -0.32
C GLY A 58 13.42 59.77 -0.99
N GLY A 59 13.22 59.49 -2.22
CA GLY A 59 13.61 60.16 -3.44
C GLY A 59 14.55 59.25 -4.18
N GLY A 60 14.23 58.76 -5.31
CA GLY A 60 14.39 59.37 -6.60
C GLY A 60 15.62 58.84 -7.32
N GLY A 61 15.47 58.22 -8.48
CA GLY A 61 16.61 57.98 -9.34
C GLY A 61 16.35 56.99 -10.47
N ARG A 62 15.71 57.45 -11.54
CA ARG A 62 15.67 56.76 -12.85
C ARG A 62 17.07 56.68 -13.47
N ALA A 63 17.45 55.57 -14.04
CA ALA A 63 18.21 55.56 -15.28
C ALA A 63 17.97 54.26 -16.07
N ARG A 64 17.37 54.44 -17.23
CA ARG A 64 17.28 53.48 -18.34
C ARG A 64 18.68 53.23 -18.92
N ARG A 65 18.94 52.02 -19.39
CA ARG A 65 19.49 51.69 -20.75
C ARG A 65 19.55 50.17 -20.96
N ALA A 66 18.75 49.71 -21.89
CA ALA A 66 18.98 48.51 -22.66
C ALA A 66 19.82 48.89 -23.91
N PRO A 67 20.03 47.99 -24.89
CA PRO A 67 20.45 46.59 -24.98
C PRO A 67 21.70 46.43 -25.88
N TRP A 68 22.00 45.28 -26.33
CA TRP A 68 22.63 44.82 -27.58
C TRP A 68 23.69 43.73 -27.42
N LEU A 69 23.36 42.64 -28.18
CA LEU A 69 24.28 41.68 -28.81
C LEU A 69 24.92 40.57 -27.92
N VAL A 70 24.36 39.36 -28.06
CA VAL A 70 25.00 38.23 -28.74
C VAL A 70 23.94 37.31 -29.30
N ALA A 71 23.53 37.52 -30.53
CA ALA A 71 22.91 36.50 -31.37
C ALA A 71 24.00 35.97 -32.31
N GLY A 72 24.15 34.66 -32.35
CA GLY A 72 25.00 34.02 -33.33
C GLY A 72 25.82 32.87 -32.76
N LEU A 73 25.24 31.67 -32.78
CA LEU A 73 25.88 30.35 -32.90
C LEU A 73 24.91 29.23 -32.45
N ALA A 74 23.76 29.13 -33.16
CA ALA A 74 22.87 27.97 -33.04
C ALA A 74 22.10 27.66 -34.34
N ALA A 75 22.74 27.89 -35.51
CA ALA A 75 22.16 27.63 -36.83
C ALA A 75 22.98 26.63 -37.67
N GLY A 76 23.85 25.80 -37.05
CA GLY A 76 24.76 24.90 -37.77
C GLY A 76 24.50 23.40 -37.58
N LEU A 77 23.60 22.94 -36.73
CA LEU A 77 23.42 21.51 -36.44
C LEU A 77 22.01 20.94 -36.72
N ALA A 78 21.11 21.75 -37.26
CA ALA A 78 19.78 21.27 -37.66
C ALA A 78 19.65 20.89 -39.14
N GLY A 79 20.71 21.07 -39.93
CA GLY A 79 20.72 20.83 -41.40
C GLY A 79 21.16 19.46 -41.87
N MET A 80 21.74 18.61 -40.98
CA MET A 80 22.26 17.29 -41.42
C MET A 80 21.43 16.08 -40.92
N ALA A 81 20.38 16.27 -40.13
CA ALA A 81 19.47 15.19 -39.71
C ALA A 81 18.25 15.05 -40.64
N ALA A 82 17.98 16.01 -41.53
CA ALA A 82 16.79 15.97 -42.41
C ALA A 82 17.06 15.33 -43.79
N ALA A 83 18.32 15.09 -44.18
CA ALA A 83 18.65 14.51 -45.48
C ALA A 83 18.79 12.97 -45.48
N SER A 84 18.79 12.30 -44.32
CA SER A 84 18.92 10.84 -44.22
C SER A 84 17.60 10.08 -44.10
N LEU A 85 16.46 10.79 -44.06
CA LEU A 85 15.12 10.19 -43.91
C LEU A 85 14.27 10.20 -45.19
N GLN A 86 14.82 10.69 -46.33
CA GLN A 86 14.10 10.72 -47.62
C GLN A 86 14.51 9.66 -48.63
N HIS A 87 15.45 8.75 -48.32
CA HIS A 87 15.89 7.70 -49.24
C HIS A 87 15.42 6.27 -48.91
N LEU A 88 14.49 6.09 -47.95
CA LEU A 88 13.94 4.78 -47.60
C LEU A 88 12.41 4.63 -47.88
N ALA A 89 11.86 5.48 -48.71
CA ALA A 89 10.44 5.42 -49.06
C ALA A 89 10.24 5.18 -50.57
N ARG A 90 10.83 4.10 -51.12
CA ARG A 90 10.41 3.48 -52.40
C ARG A 90 11.00 2.06 -52.49
N ALA A 91 10.31 1.11 -51.86
CA ALA A 91 10.41 -0.30 -52.20
C ALA A 91 9.01 -0.88 -52.13
N ASP A 92 8.53 -1.21 -53.27
CA ASP A 92 7.46 -2.15 -53.64
C ASP A 92 6.33 -2.46 -52.68
N MET A 93 5.12 -1.95 -53.04
CA MET A 93 3.84 -2.43 -52.57
C MET A 93 3.58 -3.85 -53.11
N VAL A 94 3.94 -4.85 -52.30
CA VAL A 94 3.35 -6.19 -52.37
C VAL A 94 2.22 -6.18 -51.33
N PRO A 95 1.00 -6.63 -51.65
CA PRO A 95 -0.10 -6.73 -50.68
C PRO A 95 0.31 -7.74 -49.60
N ARG A 96 0.70 -7.27 -48.40
CA ARG A 96 0.87 -8.13 -47.24
C ARG A 96 -0.51 -8.57 -46.79
N THR A 97 -0.73 -9.85 -46.73
CA THR A 97 -1.81 -10.49 -46.02
C THR A 97 -1.71 -10.12 -44.53
N GLU A 98 -2.53 -9.22 -44.08
CA GLU A 98 -2.55 -8.63 -42.71
C GLU A 98 -3.11 -9.62 -41.68
N GLY A 99 -2.71 -10.83 -41.61
CA GLY A 99 -3.24 -11.78 -40.63
C GLY A 99 -2.21 -12.50 -39.74
N ALA A 100 -1.07 -12.84 -40.28
CA ALA A 100 -0.14 -13.76 -39.60
C ALA A 100 1.10 -13.06 -38.97
N SER A 101 1.58 -11.96 -39.50
CA SER A 101 2.78 -11.29 -38.96
C SER A 101 2.50 -10.51 -37.67
N GLY A 102 1.37 -9.84 -37.57
CA GLY A 102 1.00 -9.06 -36.39
C GLY A 102 0.63 -9.90 -35.16
N ALA A 103 0.28 -11.17 -35.35
CA ALA A 103 0.04 -12.09 -34.23
C ALA A 103 1.36 -12.65 -33.67
N SER A 104 2.36 -12.91 -34.52
CA SER A 104 3.69 -13.35 -34.11
C SER A 104 4.45 -12.23 -33.38
N GLU A 105 4.45 -11.02 -33.93
CA GLU A 105 5.13 -9.86 -33.29
C GLU A 105 4.54 -9.56 -31.89
N ARG A 106 3.22 -9.59 -31.73
CA ARG A 106 2.55 -9.42 -30.41
C ARG A 106 2.82 -10.58 -29.46
N ALA A 107 3.00 -11.79 -29.99
CA ALA A 107 3.35 -12.97 -29.18
C ALA A 107 4.77 -12.84 -28.61
N ASP A 108 5.70 -12.33 -29.40
CA ASP A 108 7.09 -12.13 -29.01
C ASP A 108 7.21 -10.97 -28.02
N GLU A 109 6.44 -9.89 -28.19
CA GLU A 109 6.38 -8.76 -27.26
C GLU A 109 5.89 -9.18 -25.88
N LEU A 110 4.80 -9.95 -25.77
CA LEU A 110 4.34 -10.46 -24.49
C LEU A 110 5.35 -11.40 -23.83
N ALA A 111 5.98 -12.29 -24.60
CA ALA A 111 7.01 -13.17 -24.07
C ALA A 111 8.22 -12.39 -23.55
N LEU A 112 8.68 -11.37 -24.29
CA LEU A 112 9.75 -10.46 -23.85
C LEU A 112 9.38 -9.69 -22.60
N ARG A 113 8.15 -9.16 -22.51
CA ARG A 113 7.62 -8.49 -21.33
C ARG A 113 7.65 -9.42 -20.12
N CYS A 114 7.16 -10.65 -20.27
CA CYS A 114 7.13 -11.65 -19.19
C CYS A 114 8.52 -12.16 -18.78
N SER A 115 9.54 -12.08 -19.64
CA SER A 115 10.90 -12.48 -19.29
C SER A 115 11.54 -11.58 -18.22
N SER A 116 11.03 -10.37 -18.02
CA SER A 116 11.49 -9.44 -16.98
C SER A 116 10.83 -9.66 -15.61
N PHE A 117 9.84 -10.55 -15.50
CA PHE A 117 9.12 -10.83 -14.26
C PHE A 117 9.94 -11.70 -13.30
N MET A 118 9.57 -11.67 -12.02
CA MET A 118 10.23 -12.47 -10.98
C MET A 118 10.02 -13.98 -11.16
N ALA A 119 8.90 -14.38 -11.76
CA ALA A 119 8.56 -15.74 -12.15
C ALA A 119 7.54 -15.72 -13.30
N GLN A 120 7.21 -16.87 -13.85
CA GLN A 120 6.14 -17.00 -14.87
C GLN A 120 4.78 -16.59 -14.28
N PRO A 121 3.92 -15.92 -15.06
CA PRO A 121 2.57 -15.55 -14.63
C PRO A 121 1.78 -16.73 -14.07
N VAL A 122 0.78 -16.44 -13.25
CA VAL A 122 -0.16 -17.45 -12.72
C VAL A 122 -1.04 -17.97 -13.85
N THR A 123 -1.59 -17.07 -14.66
CA THR A 123 -2.32 -17.39 -15.90
C THR A 123 -1.32 -17.77 -17.00
N THR A 124 -1.64 -18.78 -17.78
CA THR A 124 -0.75 -19.25 -18.84
C THR A 124 -0.54 -18.17 -19.93
N LEU A 125 0.64 -18.16 -20.57
CA LEU A 125 0.93 -17.21 -21.64
C LEU A 125 -0.04 -17.34 -22.81
N SER A 126 -0.55 -18.56 -23.10
CA SER A 126 -1.56 -18.80 -24.12
C SER A 126 -2.89 -18.13 -23.81
N GLU A 127 -3.33 -18.18 -22.54
CA GLU A 127 -4.57 -17.54 -22.11
C GLU A 127 -4.43 -16.01 -22.08
N LEU A 128 -3.30 -15.48 -21.61
CA LEU A 128 -3.01 -14.03 -21.65
C LEU A 128 -3.01 -13.50 -23.09
N ARG A 129 -2.41 -14.25 -24.04
CA ARG A 129 -2.40 -13.91 -25.46
C ARG A 129 -3.79 -13.95 -26.11
N ALA A 130 -4.63 -14.89 -25.68
CA ALA A 130 -5.97 -15.05 -26.24
C ALA A 130 -6.91 -13.88 -25.86
N ARG A 131 -6.63 -13.17 -24.77
CA ARG A 131 -7.48 -12.11 -24.21
C ARG A 131 -6.72 -10.86 -23.79
N PRO A 132 -5.95 -10.22 -24.70
CA PRO A 132 -5.08 -9.09 -24.32
C PRO A 132 -5.85 -7.85 -23.84
N GLY A 133 -7.10 -7.67 -24.30
CA GLY A 133 -7.98 -6.57 -23.91
C GLY A 133 -8.79 -6.83 -22.62
N ASP A 134 -8.78 -8.05 -22.08
CA ASP A 134 -9.49 -8.34 -20.83
C ASP A 134 -8.79 -7.63 -19.65
N MET A 135 -9.59 -6.99 -18.79
CA MET A 135 -9.09 -6.31 -17.60
C MET A 135 -8.30 -7.25 -16.68
N LYS A 136 -8.67 -8.52 -16.60
CA LYS A 136 -7.91 -9.52 -15.84
C LYS A 136 -6.49 -9.68 -16.37
N THR A 137 -6.35 -9.80 -17.71
CA THR A 137 -5.04 -9.88 -18.36
C THR A 137 -4.21 -8.61 -18.10
N GLN A 138 -4.82 -7.44 -18.29
CA GLN A 138 -4.14 -6.17 -18.08
C GLN A 138 -3.71 -5.97 -16.62
N MET A 139 -4.57 -6.33 -15.67
CA MET A 139 -4.26 -6.23 -14.26
C MET A 139 -3.19 -7.24 -13.82
N GLU A 140 -3.23 -8.49 -14.30
CA GLU A 140 -2.18 -9.48 -13.99
C GLU A 140 -0.81 -9.00 -14.48
N LEU A 141 -0.74 -8.49 -15.71
CA LEU A 141 0.50 -7.93 -16.24
C LEU A 141 0.99 -6.70 -15.44
N LEU A 142 0.08 -5.82 -15.04
CA LEU A 142 0.43 -4.65 -14.21
C LEU A 142 1.03 -5.06 -12.86
N ILE A 143 0.41 -6.01 -12.16
CA ILE A 143 0.91 -6.42 -10.83
C ILE A 143 2.24 -7.17 -10.93
N MET A 144 2.45 -7.96 -12.00
CA MET A 144 3.71 -8.64 -12.28
C MET A 144 4.84 -7.65 -12.56
N GLU A 145 4.59 -6.64 -13.39
CA GLU A 145 5.55 -5.57 -13.65
C GLU A 145 5.88 -4.76 -12.40
N THR A 146 4.85 -4.41 -11.62
CA THR A 146 5.04 -3.67 -10.37
C THR A 146 5.90 -4.46 -9.40
N GLN A 147 5.64 -5.77 -9.24
CA GLN A 147 6.47 -6.65 -8.43
C GLN A 147 7.93 -6.66 -8.90
N ALA A 148 8.15 -6.86 -10.19
CA ALA A 148 9.50 -6.92 -10.76
C ALA A 148 10.28 -5.61 -10.60
N GLN A 149 9.63 -4.47 -10.88
CA GLN A 149 10.22 -3.14 -10.75
C GLN A 149 10.60 -2.83 -9.31
N VAL A 150 9.71 -3.11 -8.35
CA VAL A 150 9.96 -2.89 -6.91
C VAL A 150 11.07 -3.81 -6.41
N CYS A 151 11.01 -5.11 -6.70
CA CYS A 151 12.06 -6.07 -6.30
C CYS A 151 13.42 -5.66 -6.85
N LYS A 152 13.50 -5.25 -8.12
CA LYS A 152 14.74 -4.77 -8.75
C LYS A 152 15.27 -3.52 -8.06
N ALA A 153 14.42 -2.53 -7.78
CA ALA A 153 14.83 -1.29 -7.12
C ALA A 153 15.35 -1.55 -5.69
N LEU A 154 14.68 -2.42 -4.93
CA LEU A 154 15.11 -2.79 -3.59
C LEU A 154 16.41 -3.59 -3.60
N ALA A 155 16.57 -4.58 -4.49
CA ALA A 155 17.78 -5.38 -4.61
C ALA A 155 19.00 -4.52 -5.01
N GLN A 156 18.82 -3.55 -5.92
CA GLN A 156 19.87 -2.60 -6.30
C GLN A 156 20.33 -1.73 -5.13
N LEU A 157 19.43 -1.42 -4.21
CA LEU A 157 19.73 -0.59 -3.03
C LEU A 157 20.35 -1.44 -1.91
N ASP A 158 19.87 -2.64 -1.70
CA ASP A 158 20.35 -3.53 -0.63
C ASP A 158 21.79 -4.04 -0.85
N ARG A 159 22.15 -4.42 -2.09
CA ARG A 159 23.48 -4.93 -2.49
C ARG A 159 23.94 -6.18 -1.74
N GLY A 160 23.13 -6.76 -0.86
CA GLY A 160 23.51 -7.90 -0.03
C GLY A 160 22.66 -9.13 -0.29
N ALA A 161 21.41 -9.08 0.10
CA ALA A 161 20.48 -10.19 -0.02
C ALA A 161 19.70 -10.14 -1.33
N GLY A 162 19.49 -11.30 -1.95
CA GLY A 162 18.56 -11.48 -3.05
C GLY A 162 17.15 -11.75 -2.56
N PHE A 163 16.17 -11.62 -3.46
CA PHE A 163 14.80 -12.07 -3.19
C PHE A 163 14.69 -13.59 -3.34
N SER A 164 14.16 -14.26 -2.33
CA SER A 164 13.60 -15.59 -2.47
C SER A 164 12.29 -15.48 -3.21
N VAL A 165 12.11 -16.25 -4.28
CA VAL A 165 10.92 -16.22 -5.14
C VAL A 165 10.16 -17.53 -4.94
N ASP A 166 8.96 -17.44 -4.43
CA ASP A 166 8.08 -18.58 -4.13
C ASP A 166 6.79 -18.46 -4.96
N ARG A 167 6.67 -19.29 -6.00
CA ARG A 167 5.47 -19.43 -6.82
C ARG A 167 4.61 -20.54 -6.24
N TRP A 168 3.36 -20.23 -5.96
CA TRP A 168 2.43 -21.14 -5.33
C TRP A 168 1.09 -21.22 -6.08
N GLU A 169 0.39 -22.32 -5.90
CA GLU A 169 -0.91 -22.58 -6.53
C GLU A 169 -1.95 -22.89 -5.46
N ARG A 170 -3.21 -22.52 -5.73
CA ARG A 170 -4.37 -22.87 -4.90
C ARG A 170 -5.14 -24.03 -5.53
N LYS A 171 -5.59 -24.93 -4.67
CA LYS A 171 -6.43 -26.06 -5.08
C LYS A 171 -7.79 -25.59 -5.63
N GLU A 172 -8.30 -24.49 -5.09
CA GLU A 172 -9.59 -23.90 -5.47
C GLU A 172 -9.52 -23.02 -6.73
N GLY A 173 -8.33 -22.77 -7.25
CA GLY A 173 -8.07 -22.03 -8.47
C GLY A 173 -7.20 -20.80 -8.31
N GLY A 174 -6.27 -20.62 -9.23
CA GLY A 174 -5.30 -19.56 -9.26
C GLY A 174 -4.08 -19.83 -8.38
N GLY A 175 -3.36 -18.79 -8.02
CA GLY A 175 -2.11 -18.88 -7.27
C GLY A 175 -1.51 -17.52 -7.00
N GLY A 176 -0.19 -17.47 -6.81
CA GLY A 176 0.55 -16.23 -6.65
C GLY A 176 2.05 -16.43 -6.65
N ILE A 177 2.76 -15.31 -6.48
CA ILE A 177 4.22 -15.26 -6.43
C ILE A 177 4.60 -14.34 -5.28
N SER A 178 5.28 -14.89 -4.26
CA SER A 178 5.77 -14.14 -3.12
C SER A 178 7.28 -13.97 -3.25
N CYS A 179 7.73 -12.73 -3.34
CA CYS A 179 9.14 -12.37 -3.35
C CYS A 179 9.50 -11.80 -1.98
N VAL A 180 10.41 -12.45 -1.27
CA VAL A 180 10.79 -12.06 0.10
C VAL A 180 12.30 -11.91 0.20
N LEU A 181 12.77 -10.74 0.65
CA LEU A 181 14.13 -10.45 1.04
C LEU A 181 14.17 -10.36 2.56
N GLN A 182 15.14 -11.05 3.18
CA GLN A 182 15.36 -11.04 4.62
C GLN A 182 16.86 -10.86 4.93
N ASP A 183 17.12 -10.25 6.07
CA ASP A 183 18.47 -10.05 6.60
C ASP A 183 19.44 -9.32 5.65
N GLY A 184 18.92 -8.52 4.73
CA GLY A 184 19.69 -7.70 3.79
C GLY A 184 20.60 -6.70 4.50
N GLN A 185 21.38 -5.94 3.74
CA GLN A 185 22.21 -4.86 4.31
C GLN A 185 21.38 -3.64 4.69
N VAL A 186 20.44 -3.22 3.82
CA VAL A 186 19.58 -2.08 4.01
C VAL A 186 18.22 -2.47 4.58
N PHE A 187 17.66 -3.58 4.12
CA PHE A 187 16.35 -4.04 4.54
C PHE A 187 16.45 -5.21 5.50
N GLU A 188 15.79 -5.10 6.66
CA GLU A 188 15.60 -6.22 7.57
C GLU A 188 14.69 -7.27 6.94
N LYS A 189 13.59 -6.79 6.35
CA LYS A 189 12.65 -7.61 5.59
C LYS A 189 11.93 -6.77 4.55
N ALA A 190 11.78 -7.31 3.35
CA ALA A 190 10.93 -6.75 2.32
C ALA A 190 10.15 -7.87 1.64
N GLY A 191 8.84 -7.74 1.60
CA GLY A 191 7.97 -8.68 0.93
C GLY A 191 7.19 -7.99 -0.18
N VAL A 192 7.18 -8.59 -1.38
CA VAL A 192 6.36 -8.14 -2.51
C VAL A 192 5.62 -9.36 -3.05
N SER A 193 4.33 -9.47 -2.78
CA SER A 193 3.52 -10.63 -3.16
C SER A 193 2.44 -10.24 -4.13
N ILE A 194 2.24 -11.08 -5.14
CA ILE A 194 1.06 -11.04 -6.01
C ILE A 194 0.18 -12.25 -5.76
N SER A 195 -1.11 -12.08 -6.00
CA SER A 195 -2.08 -13.16 -6.06
C SER A 195 -3.01 -12.96 -7.25
N VAL A 196 -3.35 -14.06 -7.92
CA VAL A 196 -4.37 -14.15 -8.98
C VAL A 196 -5.22 -15.34 -8.62
N VAL A 197 -6.38 -15.10 -8.03
CA VAL A 197 -7.22 -16.17 -7.48
C VAL A 197 -8.62 -16.06 -8.05
N HIS A 198 -9.23 -17.21 -8.28
CA HIS A 198 -10.59 -17.33 -8.77
C HIS A 198 -11.28 -18.53 -8.12
N GLY A 199 -12.60 -18.58 -8.22
CA GLY A 199 -13.40 -19.62 -7.62
C GLY A 199 -14.84 -19.17 -7.39
N SER A 200 -15.51 -19.73 -6.39
CA SER A 200 -16.82 -19.31 -5.92
C SER A 200 -16.70 -18.74 -4.49
N LEU A 201 -17.35 -17.61 -4.24
CA LEU A 201 -17.35 -16.99 -2.89
C LEU A 201 -18.11 -17.88 -1.91
N SER A 202 -17.60 -17.95 -0.67
CA SER A 202 -18.33 -18.58 0.43
C SER A 202 -19.54 -17.75 0.84
N GLU A 203 -20.52 -18.37 1.48
CA GLU A 203 -21.72 -17.67 1.99
C GLU A 203 -21.35 -16.56 2.98
N GLU A 204 -20.33 -16.78 3.82
CA GLU A 204 -19.82 -15.79 4.76
C GLU A 204 -19.23 -14.58 4.04
N ALA A 205 -18.44 -14.81 2.96
CA ALA A 205 -17.88 -13.74 2.15
C ALA A 205 -18.98 -12.92 1.46
N ILE A 206 -19.99 -13.59 0.90
CA ILE A 206 -21.17 -12.95 0.28
C ILE A 206 -21.93 -12.11 1.34
N LYS A 207 -22.17 -12.67 2.53
CA LYS A 207 -22.82 -11.95 3.63
C LYS A 207 -22.02 -10.72 4.06
N GLN A 208 -20.71 -10.83 4.17
CA GLN A 208 -19.85 -9.73 4.52
C GLN A 208 -19.85 -8.61 3.45
N MET A 209 -19.88 -8.97 2.16
CA MET A 209 -19.99 -7.97 1.08
C MET A 209 -21.35 -7.29 1.08
N ARG A 210 -22.43 -8.05 1.31
CA ARG A 210 -23.80 -7.49 1.44
C ARG A 210 -23.91 -6.52 2.62
N SER A 211 -23.23 -6.77 3.73
CA SER A 211 -23.21 -5.83 4.88
C SER A 211 -22.52 -4.49 4.57
N ARG A 212 -21.74 -4.42 3.47
CA ARG A 212 -21.13 -3.20 2.93
C ARG A 212 -21.98 -2.53 1.85
N GLY A 213 -23.22 -2.99 1.63
CA GLY A 213 -24.14 -2.42 0.65
C GLY A 213 -24.06 -3.01 -0.75
N LYS A 214 -23.22 -4.02 -1.00
CA LYS A 214 -23.17 -4.70 -2.31
C LYS A 214 -24.37 -5.64 -2.44
N VAL A 215 -25.03 -5.62 -3.59
CA VAL A 215 -26.19 -6.49 -3.91
C VAL A 215 -25.78 -7.42 -5.04
N PHE A 216 -26.01 -8.73 -4.88
CA PHE A 216 -25.61 -9.74 -5.85
C PHE A 216 -26.76 -10.72 -6.13
N LYS A 217 -26.88 -11.10 -7.39
CA LYS A 217 -27.74 -12.21 -7.85
C LYS A 217 -26.93 -13.50 -7.90
N THR A 218 -27.20 -14.42 -6.99
CA THR A 218 -26.51 -15.70 -6.91
C THR A 218 -27.24 -16.78 -7.74
N LYS A 219 -26.50 -17.71 -8.34
CA LYS A 219 -27.05 -18.91 -8.97
C LYS A 219 -26.77 -20.12 -8.08
N ASN A 220 -27.81 -20.75 -7.54
CA ASN A 220 -27.70 -21.86 -6.59
C ASN A 220 -26.79 -21.56 -5.38
N GLY A 221 -26.83 -20.32 -4.87
CA GLY A 221 -25.97 -19.89 -3.77
C GLY A 221 -24.51 -19.65 -4.17
N GLN A 222 -24.13 -19.89 -5.41
CA GLN A 222 -22.76 -19.67 -5.92
C GLN A 222 -22.62 -18.27 -6.52
N LEU A 223 -21.43 -17.69 -6.32
CA LEU A 223 -21.06 -16.40 -6.89
C LEU A 223 -19.61 -16.49 -7.37
N PRO A 224 -19.40 -16.78 -8.67
CA PRO A 224 -18.07 -16.83 -9.25
C PRO A 224 -17.35 -15.49 -9.09
N PHE A 225 -16.06 -15.54 -8.72
CA PHE A 225 -15.23 -14.35 -8.56
C PHE A 225 -13.85 -14.54 -9.17
N CYS A 226 -13.23 -13.42 -9.48
CA CYS A 226 -11.80 -13.29 -9.72
C CYS A 226 -11.28 -12.12 -8.87
N ALA A 227 -10.21 -12.38 -8.14
CA ALA A 227 -9.52 -11.35 -7.36
C ALA A 227 -8.02 -11.42 -7.63
N MET A 228 -7.41 -10.29 -7.89
CA MET A 228 -5.97 -10.22 -8.10
C MET A 228 -5.39 -8.92 -7.58
N GLY A 229 -4.14 -8.97 -7.18
CA GLY A 229 -3.47 -7.80 -6.67
C GLY A 229 -2.01 -8.04 -6.30
N VAL A 230 -1.31 -6.93 -6.09
CA VAL A 230 0.03 -6.86 -5.51
C VAL A 230 -0.06 -6.21 -4.14
N SER A 231 0.70 -6.74 -3.18
CA SER A 231 0.84 -6.17 -1.84
C SER A 231 2.30 -6.26 -1.40
N SER A 232 2.77 -5.23 -0.71
CA SER A 232 4.16 -5.15 -0.25
C SER A 232 4.24 -4.44 1.08
N VAL A 233 5.13 -4.95 1.94
CA VAL A 233 5.61 -4.23 3.13
C VAL A 233 7.13 -4.32 3.18
N ILE A 234 7.77 -3.19 3.46
CA ILE A 234 9.23 -3.05 3.47
C ILE A 234 9.65 -2.47 4.82
N HIS A 235 10.51 -3.20 5.54
CA HIS A 235 11.06 -2.85 6.84
C HIS A 235 12.56 -2.58 6.74
N PRO A 236 13.01 -1.30 6.67
CA PRO A 236 14.44 -0.98 6.64
C PRO A 236 15.12 -1.28 7.97
N LYS A 237 16.44 -1.58 7.95
CA LYS A 237 17.25 -1.75 9.16
C LYS A 237 17.48 -0.45 9.92
N ASN A 238 17.75 0.64 9.17
CA ASN A 238 18.00 1.95 9.78
C ASN A 238 16.70 2.56 10.35
N PRO A 239 16.67 3.03 11.61
CA PRO A 239 15.50 3.65 12.21
C PRO A 239 15.08 4.97 11.54
N HIS A 240 15.98 5.66 10.83
CA HIS A 240 15.65 6.90 10.11
C HIS A 240 14.99 6.64 8.76
N ALA A 241 15.14 5.44 8.18
CA ALA A 241 14.45 5.05 6.97
C ALA A 241 13.04 4.50 7.31
N PRO A 242 11.97 5.01 6.66
CA PRO A 242 10.60 4.65 7.02
C PRO A 242 10.21 3.24 6.54
N THR A 243 9.32 2.59 7.29
CA THR A 243 8.57 1.42 6.79
C THR A 243 7.55 1.88 5.75
N PHE A 244 7.33 1.06 4.76
CA PHE A 244 6.49 1.38 3.61
C PHE A 244 5.56 0.23 3.27
N HIS A 245 4.31 0.56 2.95
CA HIS A 245 3.31 -0.39 2.49
C HIS A 245 2.64 0.14 1.23
N PHE A 246 2.34 -0.76 0.30
CA PHE A 246 1.41 -0.49 -0.78
C PHE A 246 0.62 -1.74 -1.14
N ASN A 247 -0.57 -1.57 -1.70
CA ASN A 247 -1.32 -2.62 -2.36
C ASN A 247 -2.19 -2.04 -3.47
N TYR A 248 -2.38 -2.78 -4.56
CA TYR A 248 -3.32 -2.48 -5.63
C TYR A 248 -4.00 -3.78 -6.03
N ARG A 249 -5.33 -3.76 -6.10
CA ARG A 249 -6.14 -4.95 -6.33
C ARG A 249 -7.31 -4.68 -7.25
N TYR A 250 -7.70 -5.69 -7.99
CA TYR A 250 -8.90 -5.78 -8.81
C TYR A 250 -9.76 -6.93 -8.33
N PHE A 251 -11.07 -6.71 -8.30
CA PHE A 251 -12.05 -7.72 -7.96
C PHE A 251 -13.17 -7.71 -9.00
N GLU A 252 -13.60 -8.89 -9.46
CA GLU A 252 -14.70 -9.07 -10.38
C GLU A 252 -15.57 -10.23 -9.91
N ILE A 253 -16.87 -10.03 -9.97
CA ILE A 253 -17.89 -11.05 -9.70
C ILE A 253 -18.73 -11.22 -10.95
N GLU A 254 -19.10 -12.46 -11.26
CA GLU A 254 -20.06 -12.79 -12.30
C GLU A 254 -21.39 -13.20 -11.65
N GLU A 255 -22.46 -12.45 -11.96
CA GLU A 255 -23.79 -12.69 -11.42
C GLU A 255 -24.52 -13.78 -12.19
N ALA A 256 -25.64 -14.27 -11.64
CA ALA A 256 -26.45 -15.34 -12.24
C ALA A 256 -27.02 -15.02 -13.63
N ASP A 257 -27.19 -13.75 -13.94
CA ASP A 257 -27.66 -13.24 -15.24
C ASP A 257 -26.54 -12.92 -16.23
N GLY A 258 -25.28 -13.22 -15.88
CA GLY A 258 -24.10 -12.93 -16.68
C GLY A 258 -23.56 -11.51 -16.53
N ASN A 259 -24.21 -10.65 -15.74
CA ASN A 259 -23.67 -9.34 -15.43
C ASN A 259 -22.40 -9.45 -14.60
N LYS A 260 -21.45 -8.52 -14.79
CA LYS A 260 -20.20 -8.45 -14.05
C LYS A 260 -20.16 -7.21 -13.20
N GLN A 261 -20.01 -7.39 -11.90
CA GLN A 261 -19.65 -6.32 -10.99
C GLN A 261 -18.15 -6.34 -10.77
N TRP A 262 -17.55 -5.18 -10.78
CA TRP A 262 -16.11 -5.02 -10.60
C TRP A 262 -15.80 -3.82 -9.73
N TRP A 263 -14.65 -3.83 -9.09
CA TRP A 263 -14.09 -2.68 -8.39
C TRP A 263 -12.58 -2.82 -8.21
N PHE A 264 -11.95 -1.69 -8.00
CA PHE A 264 -10.56 -1.62 -7.60
C PHE A 264 -10.44 -1.17 -6.15
N GLY A 265 -9.34 -1.54 -5.53
CA GLY A 265 -8.94 -1.04 -4.23
C GLY A 265 -7.43 -0.94 -4.18
N GLY A 266 -6.93 -0.12 -3.29
CA GLY A 266 -5.50 0.04 -3.16
C GLY A 266 -5.10 1.10 -2.16
N GLY A 267 -3.82 1.34 -2.12
CA GLY A 267 -3.24 2.36 -1.28
C GLY A 267 -1.73 2.24 -1.17
N CYS A 268 -1.17 3.29 -0.60
CA CYS A 268 0.25 3.45 -0.41
C CYS A 268 0.44 4.33 0.81
N ASP A 269 1.09 3.85 1.88
CA ASP A 269 1.25 4.57 3.14
C ASP A 269 2.65 4.43 3.74
N LEU A 270 3.08 5.47 4.44
CA LEU A 270 4.41 5.59 5.03
C LEU A 270 4.34 5.55 6.55
N THR A 271 5.21 4.73 7.16
CA THR A 271 5.33 4.58 8.62
C THR A 271 6.75 4.91 9.07
N PRO A 272 7.07 6.20 9.27
CA PRO A 272 8.38 6.59 9.80
C PRO A 272 8.48 6.32 11.30
N THR A 273 9.71 6.06 11.76
CA THR A 273 10.07 5.95 13.18
C THR A 273 10.33 7.32 13.79
N TYR A 274 10.91 8.21 13.01
CA TYR A 274 11.17 9.62 13.33
C TYR A 274 10.60 10.53 12.25
N LEU A 275 10.13 11.71 12.64
CA LEU A 275 9.58 12.67 11.70
C LEU A 275 10.70 13.30 10.87
N ASN A 276 10.58 13.21 9.55
CA ASN A 276 11.28 14.05 8.59
C ASN A 276 10.24 14.73 7.69
N GLN A 277 10.11 16.03 7.80
CA GLN A 277 9.07 16.78 7.08
C GLN A 277 9.30 16.80 5.57
N GLU A 278 10.56 16.88 5.12
CA GLU A 278 10.88 16.86 3.69
C GLU A 278 10.50 15.53 3.05
N ASP A 279 10.78 14.43 3.75
CA ASP A 279 10.40 13.07 3.30
C ASP A 279 8.88 12.91 3.24
N ALA A 280 8.17 13.41 4.25
CA ALA A 280 6.71 13.39 4.27
C ALA A 280 6.13 14.19 3.10
N VAL A 281 6.66 15.39 2.84
CA VAL A 281 6.24 16.23 1.70
C VAL A 281 6.55 15.53 0.37
N HIS A 282 7.77 14.99 0.19
CA HIS A 282 8.14 14.27 -1.03
C HIS A 282 7.19 13.09 -1.30
N PHE A 283 6.94 12.26 -0.28
CA PHE A 283 6.08 11.11 -0.39
C PHE A 283 4.65 11.50 -0.80
N HIS A 284 4.05 12.42 -0.05
CA HIS A 284 2.69 12.85 -0.29
C HIS A 284 2.52 13.62 -1.59
N LYS A 285 3.54 14.43 -1.98
CA LYS A 285 3.53 15.12 -3.28
C LYS A 285 3.56 14.14 -4.44
N THR A 286 4.40 13.12 -4.38
CA THR A 286 4.46 12.09 -5.43
C THR A 286 3.12 11.38 -5.62
N LEU A 287 2.43 11.08 -4.52
CA LEU A 287 1.10 10.46 -4.58
C LEU A 287 0.02 11.43 -5.06
N LYS A 288 0.10 12.71 -4.63
CA LYS A 288 -0.82 13.75 -5.12
C LYS A 288 -0.64 13.95 -6.63
N ASP A 289 0.57 14.06 -7.11
CA ASP A 289 0.86 14.21 -8.55
C ASP A 289 0.30 13.02 -9.36
N ALA A 290 0.32 11.80 -8.82
CA ALA A 290 -0.29 10.64 -9.46
C ALA A 290 -1.83 10.69 -9.46
N CYS A 291 -2.45 11.19 -8.40
CA CYS A 291 -3.90 11.35 -8.30
C CYS A 291 -4.41 12.47 -9.23
N ASP A 292 -3.74 13.62 -9.23
CA ASP A 292 -4.15 14.83 -9.96
C ASP A 292 -4.15 14.64 -11.49
N GLN A 293 -3.41 13.65 -12.01
CA GLN A 293 -3.47 13.25 -13.42
C GLN A 293 -4.87 12.72 -13.83
N HIS A 294 -5.69 12.31 -12.86
CA HIS A 294 -6.99 11.70 -13.09
C HIS A 294 -8.13 12.53 -12.52
N ASP A 295 -8.04 12.90 -11.25
CA ASP A 295 -9.03 13.75 -10.58
C ASP A 295 -8.37 14.47 -9.39
N PRO A 296 -8.36 15.80 -9.34
CA PRO A 296 -7.79 16.57 -8.22
C PRO A 296 -8.46 16.28 -6.87
N SER A 297 -9.68 15.77 -6.85
CA SER A 297 -10.38 15.39 -5.62
C SER A 297 -9.89 14.06 -5.03
N PHE A 298 -9.18 13.24 -5.80
CA PHE A 298 -8.75 11.91 -5.37
C PHE A 298 -7.76 11.98 -4.22
N TYR A 299 -6.73 12.82 -4.31
CA TYR A 299 -5.73 12.88 -3.26
C TYR A 299 -6.32 13.29 -1.90
N PRO A 300 -7.05 14.42 -1.74
CA PRO A 300 -7.60 14.79 -0.44
C PRO A 300 -8.60 13.75 0.09
N LYS A 301 -9.44 13.17 -0.77
CA LYS A 301 -10.38 12.11 -0.42
C LYS A 301 -9.68 10.84 0.08
N PHE A 302 -8.68 10.36 -0.66
CA PHE A 302 -8.00 9.11 -0.35
C PHE A 302 -6.96 9.26 0.75
N LYS A 303 -6.38 10.45 0.93
CA LYS A 303 -5.53 10.78 2.08
C LYS A 303 -6.34 10.74 3.38
N LYS A 304 -7.49 11.39 3.40
CA LYS A 304 -8.39 11.33 4.55
C LYS A 304 -8.82 9.89 4.86
N TRP A 305 -9.16 9.12 3.85
CA TRP A 305 -9.55 7.72 4.02
C TRP A 305 -8.39 6.87 4.55
N CYS A 306 -7.16 7.13 4.11
CA CYS A 306 -5.96 6.50 4.63
C CYS A 306 -5.78 6.77 6.13
N ASP A 307 -5.90 8.03 6.57
CA ASP A 307 -5.80 8.42 7.97
C ASP A 307 -6.88 7.77 8.85
N ASP A 308 -8.10 7.63 8.32
CA ASP A 308 -9.22 7.01 9.04
C ASP A 308 -9.10 5.48 9.10
N TYR A 309 -8.48 4.86 8.09
CA TYR A 309 -8.34 3.40 8.02
C TYR A 309 -7.20 2.87 8.91
N PHE A 310 -6.02 3.49 8.86
CA PHE A 310 -4.81 2.99 9.51
C PHE A 310 -4.70 3.41 10.99
N VAL A 311 -5.80 3.29 11.74
CA VAL A 311 -5.88 3.65 13.16
C VAL A 311 -5.71 2.42 14.05
N ILE A 312 -4.77 2.48 14.98
CA ILE A 312 -4.59 1.52 16.09
C ILE A 312 -5.53 1.93 17.21
N LYS A 313 -6.79 1.47 17.15
CA LYS A 313 -7.89 2.00 17.97
C LYS A 313 -7.63 1.94 19.48
N HIS A 314 -7.04 0.85 19.99
CA HIS A 314 -6.74 0.68 21.41
C HIS A 314 -5.54 1.51 21.90
N ARG A 315 -4.82 2.17 20.98
CA ARG A 315 -3.74 3.14 21.28
C ARG A 315 -4.17 4.58 21.03
N GLY A 316 -5.25 4.80 20.27
CA GLY A 316 -5.67 6.13 19.85
C GLY A 316 -4.73 6.81 18.87
N GLU A 317 -3.84 6.07 18.21
CA GLU A 317 -2.84 6.59 17.27
C GLU A 317 -2.96 5.93 15.88
N ARG A 318 -2.41 6.57 14.86
CA ARG A 318 -2.26 5.99 13.52
C ARG A 318 -0.96 5.21 13.45
N ARG A 319 -0.91 4.21 12.56
CA ARG A 319 0.33 3.42 12.38
C ARG A 319 1.43 4.21 11.67
N GLY A 320 1.08 5.23 10.86
CA GLY A 320 2.00 6.03 10.06
C GLY A 320 1.46 7.43 9.78
N ILE A 321 2.14 8.14 8.90
CA ILE A 321 1.82 9.53 8.52
C ILE A 321 0.84 9.64 7.35
N GLY A 322 0.20 8.53 6.99
CA GLY A 322 -0.77 8.46 5.90
C GLY A 322 -0.14 8.22 4.54
N GLY A 323 -0.87 8.59 3.54
CA GLY A 323 -0.65 8.37 2.12
C GLY A 323 -1.99 8.41 1.41
N ILE A 324 -2.28 7.43 0.56
CA ILE A 324 -3.61 7.26 -0.06
C ILE A 324 -4.17 5.87 0.24
N PHE A 325 -5.48 5.79 0.41
CA PHE A 325 -6.21 4.54 0.52
C PHE A 325 -7.58 4.67 -0.15
N PHE A 326 -7.95 3.69 -0.96
CA PHE A 326 -9.24 3.60 -1.63
C PHE A 326 -9.71 2.15 -1.70
N ASP A 327 -11.02 1.96 -1.65
CA ASP A 327 -11.66 0.64 -1.78
C ASP A 327 -12.99 0.79 -2.51
N ASP A 328 -13.51 -0.32 -3.03
CA ASP A 328 -14.78 -0.35 -3.76
C ASP A 328 -14.89 0.74 -4.87
N LEU A 329 -13.77 1.10 -5.52
CA LEU A 329 -13.74 2.11 -6.59
C LEU A 329 -14.20 1.48 -7.91
N ASP A 330 -15.44 1.80 -8.33
CA ASP A 330 -16.13 1.20 -9.46
C ASP A 330 -16.67 2.23 -10.49
N SER A 331 -16.21 3.47 -10.39
CA SER A 331 -16.60 4.58 -11.27
C SER A 331 -15.45 5.54 -11.52
N PRO A 332 -15.42 6.30 -12.64
CA PRO A 332 -16.46 6.44 -13.67
C PRO A 332 -16.51 5.28 -14.66
N SER A 333 -15.40 4.69 -15.08
CA SER A 333 -15.32 3.49 -15.94
C SER A 333 -14.20 2.58 -15.46
N LYS A 334 -14.26 1.31 -15.86
CA LYS A 334 -13.23 0.31 -15.51
C LYS A 334 -11.86 0.72 -16.03
N GLU A 335 -11.81 1.25 -17.22
CA GLU A 335 -10.60 1.69 -17.91
C GLU A 335 -10.01 2.96 -17.27
N ASP A 336 -10.86 3.91 -16.85
CA ASP A 336 -10.42 5.13 -16.15
C ASP A 336 -9.81 4.78 -14.79
N VAL A 337 -10.51 3.95 -14.01
CA VAL A 337 -10.00 3.49 -12.72
C VAL A 337 -8.71 2.69 -12.88
N PHE A 338 -8.63 1.85 -13.90
CA PHE A 338 -7.39 1.10 -14.18
C PHE A 338 -6.22 2.04 -14.52
N ARG A 339 -6.44 3.09 -15.34
CA ARG A 339 -5.41 4.10 -15.62
C ARG A 339 -4.94 4.82 -14.35
N PHE A 340 -5.87 5.14 -13.45
CA PHE A 340 -5.54 5.70 -12.13
C PHE A 340 -4.67 4.73 -11.32
N VAL A 341 -5.05 3.44 -11.23
CA VAL A 341 -4.27 2.40 -10.54
C VAL A 341 -2.87 2.24 -11.15
N GLN A 342 -2.75 2.31 -12.49
CA GLN A 342 -1.44 2.29 -13.16
C GLN A 342 -0.56 3.48 -12.75
N SER A 343 -1.13 4.70 -12.66
CA SER A 343 -0.38 5.88 -12.21
C SER A 343 0.07 5.74 -10.76
N CYS A 344 -0.79 5.22 -9.88
CA CYS A 344 -0.42 4.91 -8.50
C CYS A 344 0.68 3.85 -8.41
N ALA A 345 0.61 2.77 -9.20
CA ALA A 345 1.63 1.73 -9.24
C ALA A 345 3.00 2.27 -9.70
N ARG A 346 3.02 3.15 -10.72
CA ARG A 346 4.23 3.82 -11.18
C ARG A 346 4.82 4.78 -10.14
N ALA A 347 4.01 5.35 -9.26
CA ALA A 347 4.44 6.23 -8.19
C ALA A 347 5.14 5.50 -7.02
N VAL A 348 5.02 4.18 -6.90
CA VAL A 348 5.58 3.38 -5.79
C VAL A 348 7.09 3.58 -5.64
N VAL A 349 7.85 3.31 -6.69
CA VAL A 349 9.32 3.40 -6.66
C VAL A 349 9.79 4.84 -6.42
N PRO A 350 9.31 5.87 -7.17
CA PRO A 350 9.76 7.24 -6.97
C PRO A 350 9.32 7.86 -5.64
N SER A 351 8.22 7.41 -5.03
CA SER A 351 7.80 7.92 -3.71
C SER A 351 8.67 7.41 -2.57
N TYR A 352 9.25 6.22 -2.68
CA TYR A 352 9.90 5.55 -1.55
C TYR A 352 11.42 5.41 -1.66
N ILE A 353 11.95 5.00 -2.82
CA ILE A 353 13.38 4.71 -2.98
C ILE A 353 14.29 5.92 -2.65
N PRO A 354 13.94 7.18 -3.01
CA PRO A 354 14.74 8.34 -2.62
C PRO A 354 14.87 8.48 -1.10
N LEU A 355 13.82 8.20 -0.32
CA LEU A 355 13.81 8.27 1.13
C LEU A 355 14.79 7.26 1.75
N VAL A 356 14.75 6.02 1.27
CA VAL A 356 15.68 5.00 1.76
C VAL A 356 17.12 5.33 1.39
N LYS A 357 17.38 5.79 0.16
CA LYS A 357 18.73 6.24 -0.27
C LYS A 357 19.29 7.34 0.63
N LYS A 358 18.44 8.28 1.05
CA LYS A 358 18.81 9.39 1.92
C LYS A 358 19.24 8.87 3.31
N HIS A 359 18.53 7.87 3.86
CA HIS A 359 18.62 7.49 5.26
C HIS A 359 19.28 6.14 5.57
N CYS A 360 19.52 5.28 4.56
CA CYS A 360 20.02 3.92 4.81
C CYS A 360 21.39 3.87 5.50
N ASN A 361 22.20 4.92 5.39
CA ASN A 361 23.54 5.03 5.98
C ASN A 361 23.61 6.06 7.12
N ASP A 362 22.50 6.67 7.54
CA ASP A 362 22.50 7.61 8.65
C ASP A 362 23.00 6.92 9.93
N PRO A 363 23.85 7.56 10.72
CA PRO A 363 24.24 7.02 12.01
C PRO A 363 23.04 6.99 12.95
N PHE A 364 22.94 5.96 13.75
CA PHE A 364 21.90 5.81 14.77
C PHE A 364 22.42 5.18 16.04
N THR A 365 21.76 5.50 17.14
CA THR A 365 22.07 5.01 18.48
C THR A 365 21.28 3.70 18.79
N PRO A 366 21.71 2.94 19.81
CA PRO A 366 20.93 1.81 20.31
C PRO A 366 19.52 2.21 20.79
N GLN A 367 19.36 3.42 21.33
CA GLN A 367 18.06 3.97 21.78
C GLN A 367 17.13 4.21 20.61
N GLU A 368 17.62 4.79 19.51
CA GLU A 368 16.84 4.99 18.29
C GLU A 368 16.43 3.63 17.66
N LYS A 369 17.32 2.63 17.73
CA LYS A 369 16.98 1.27 17.31
C LYS A 369 15.90 0.63 18.19
N GLN A 370 15.98 0.81 19.50
CA GLN A 370 14.96 0.35 20.44
C GLN A 370 13.61 1.01 20.17
N TRP A 371 13.59 2.32 19.92
CA TRP A 371 12.37 3.03 19.52
C TRP A 371 11.78 2.48 18.24
N GLN A 372 12.57 2.22 17.21
CA GLN A 372 12.11 1.54 16.00
C GLN A 372 11.40 0.22 16.31
N GLN A 373 11.98 -0.59 17.20
CA GLN A 373 11.39 -1.88 17.61
C GLN A 373 10.02 -1.71 18.30
N LEU A 374 9.87 -0.69 19.14
CA LEU A 374 8.60 -0.34 19.78
C LEU A 374 7.55 0.09 18.73
N ARG A 375 7.94 0.92 17.77
CA ARG A 375 7.05 1.34 16.68
C ARG A 375 6.64 0.16 15.79
N ARG A 376 7.53 -0.79 15.55
CA ARG A 376 7.22 -2.05 14.87
C ARG A 376 6.20 -2.89 15.64
N GLY A 377 6.28 -2.90 16.97
CA GLY A 377 5.23 -3.51 17.80
C GLY A 377 3.85 -2.92 17.49
N ARG A 378 3.74 -1.60 17.35
CA ARG A 378 2.47 -0.93 16.95
C ARG A 378 2.02 -1.32 15.54
N TYR A 379 2.95 -1.43 14.61
CA TYR A 379 2.69 -1.89 13.24
C TYR A 379 2.12 -3.33 13.25
N VAL A 380 2.68 -4.23 14.02
CA VAL A 380 2.20 -5.61 14.20
C VAL A 380 0.79 -5.62 14.81
N GLU A 381 0.55 -4.80 15.86
CA GLU A 381 -0.78 -4.66 16.47
C GLU A 381 -1.84 -4.27 15.43
N PHE A 382 -1.55 -3.28 14.57
CA PHE A 382 -2.48 -2.90 13.52
C PHE A 382 -2.76 -4.05 12.56
N ASN A 383 -1.72 -4.66 12.01
CA ASN A 383 -1.88 -5.70 10.98
C ASN A 383 -2.65 -6.92 11.50
N LEU A 384 -2.37 -7.38 12.70
CA LEU A 384 -3.04 -8.56 13.26
C LEU A 384 -4.46 -8.27 13.78
N LEU A 385 -4.68 -7.09 14.36
CA LEU A 385 -5.94 -6.80 15.05
C LEU A 385 -6.94 -6.01 14.19
N TYR A 386 -6.48 -5.18 13.25
CA TYR A 386 -7.36 -4.24 12.55
C TYR A 386 -7.35 -4.36 11.03
N ASP A 387 -6.24 -4.82 10.43
CA ASP A 387 -6.19 -4.91 8.97
C ASP A 387 -7.21 -5.94 8.44
N ARG A 388 -8.09 -5.47 7.54
CA ARG A 388 -9.14 -6.30 6.97
C ARG A 388 -8.60 -7.41 6.08
N GLY A 389 -7.54 -7.10 5.32
CA GLY A 389 -6.91 -8.05 4.41
C GLY A 389 -6.21 -9.19 5.16
N THR A 390 -5.41 -8.86 6.17
CA THR A 390 -4.75 -9.83 7.04
C THR A 390 -5.75 -10.74 7.74
N LYS A 391 -6.80 -10.16 8.34
CA LYS A 391 -7.86 -10.94 8.99
C LYS A 391 -8.58 -11.86 8.02
N PHE A 392 -9.01 -11.33 6.89
CA PHE A 392 -9.69 -12.14 5.87
C PHE A 392 -8.80 -13.30 5.42
N GLY A 393 -7.52 -13.03 5.16
CA GLY A 393 -6.57 -14.06 4.76
C GLY A 393 -6.38 -15.13 5.83
N LEU A 394 -6.11 -14.75 7.08
CA LEU A 394 -5.85 -15.71 8.17
C LEU A 394 -7.07 -16.58 8.52
N PHE A 395 -8.29 -16.06 8.33
CA PHE A 395 -9.52 -16.80 8.60
C PHE A 395 -10.09 -17.55 7.38
N THR A 396 -9.51 -17.36 6.18
CA THR A 396 -9.96 -18.08 4.97
C THR A 396 -9.28 -19.44 4.88
N PRO A 397 -10.03 -20.56 4.87
CA PRO A 397 -9.46 -21.88 4.68
C PRO A 397 -8.64 -21.98 3.40
N GLY A 398 -7.50 -22.65 3.46
CA GLY A 398 -6.60 -22.82 2.30
C GLY A 398 -5.79 -21.58 1.91
N SER A 399 -5.87 -20.49 2.69
CA SER A 399 -5.02 -19.33 2.47
C SER A 399 -3.55 -19.63 2.76
N ARG A 400 -2.67 -19.01 1.99
CA ARG A 400 -1.22 -19.13 2.20
C ARG A 400 -0.77 -18.18 3.32
N ILE A 401 -0.61 -18.71 4.51
CA ILE A 401 -0.27 -17.97 5.73
C ILE A 401 1.04 -17.19 5.56
N GLU A 402 2.08 -17.81 4.96
CA GLU A 402 3.38 -17.18 4.75
C GLU A 402 3.30 -15.94 3.88
N SER A 403 2.46 -15.94 2.84
CA SER A 403 2.23 -14.78 1.96
C SER A 403 1.47 -13.65 2.65
N ILE A 404 0.75 -13.94 3.75
CA ILE A 404 0.06 -12.94 4.58
C ILE A 404 1.02 -12.39 5.63
N LEU A 405 1.68 -13.26 6.38
CA LEU A 405 2.57 -12.87 7.49
C LEU A 405 3.93 -12.33 7.03
N MET A 406 4.25 -12.40 5.73
CA MET A 406 5.43 -11.70 5.20
C MET A 406 5.39 -10.18 5.46
N SER A 407 4.20 -9.61 5.69
CA SER A 407 4.00 -8.19 6.00
C SER A 407 4.56 -7.76 7.36
N LEU A 408 4.81 -8.72 8.26
CA LEU A 408 5.35 -8.43 9.57
C LEU A 408 6.89 -8.29 9.54
N PRO A 409 7.47 -7.41 10.38
CA PRO A 409 8.92 -7.32 10.54
C PRO A 409 9.51 -8.61 11.14
N LEU A 410 10.81 -8.82 11.00
CA LEU A 410 11.50 -9.92 11.68
C LEU A 410 11.58 -9.69 13.19
N THR A 411 11.72 -8.42 13.60
CA THR A 411 11.90 -8.05 15.01
C THR A 411 10.94 -6.93 15.40
N ALA A 412 10.39 -7.02 16.60
CA ALA A 412 9.54 -6.01 17.23
C ALA A 412 9.70 -6.09 18.76
N ARG A 413 9.25 -5.04 19.46
CA ARG A 413 9.37 -4.92 20.91
C ARG A 413 8.12 -4.36 21.55
N TRP A 414 7.77 -4.89 22.71
CA TRP A 414 6.73 -4.35 23.59
C TRP A 414 7.35 -4.13 24.96
N GLU A 415 7.22 -2.91 25.47
CA GLU A 415 7.63 -2.55 26.83
C GLU A 415 6.41 -2.12 27.62
N TYR A 416 6.37 -2.58 28.87
CA TYR A 416 5.29 -2.23 29.78
C TYR A 416 5.35 -0.74 30.14
N MET A 417 4.22 -0.02 29.93
CA MET A 417 4.08 1.41 30.26
C MET A 417 5.13 2.34 29.64
N HIS A 418 5.75 1.96 28.51
CA HIS A 418 6.72 2.83 27.85
C HIS A 418 6.05 4.11 27.36
N ALA A 419 6.63 5.24 27.73
CA ALA A 419 6.29 6.55 27.20
C ALA A 419 7.59 7.31 26.85
N PRO A 420 7.66 7.99 25.70
CA PRO A 420 8.83 8.78 25.35
C PRO A 420 8.98 10.00 26.25
N LEU A 421 10.20 10.53 26.34
CA LEU A 421 10.47 11.78 27.06
C LEU A 421 9.73 12.93 26.39
N LYS A 422 9.21 13.85 27.20
CA LYS A 422 8.59 15.08 26.70
C LYS A 422 9.60 15.87 25.85
N ASN A 423 9.14 16.43 24.75
CA ASN A 423 9.94 17.21 23.80
C ASN A 423 11.08 16.43 23.13
N SER A 424 11.05 15.10 23.17
CA SER A 424 11.95 14.27 22.36
C SER A 424 11.43 14.10 20.93
N LYS A 425 12.30 13.66 20.02
CA LYS A 425 11.89 13.30 18.63
C LYS A 425 10.85 12.18 18.61
N GLU A 426 10.88 11.30 19.59
CA GLU A 426 9.89 10.22 19.76
C GLU A 426 8.52 10.78 20.17
N ALA A 427 8.49 11.83 20.99
CA ALA A 427 7.24 12.51 21.34
C ALA A 427 6.69 13.31 20.16
N GLU A 428 7.56 13.93 19.35
CA GLU A 428 7.18 14.69 18.16
C GLU A 428 6.45 13.81 17.12
N ILE A 429 6.98 12.62 16.81
CA ILE A 429 6.30 11.73 15.87
C ILE A 429 4.97 11.23 16.43
N LEU A 430 4.86 10.95 17.75
CA LEU A 430 3.60 10.53 18.35
C LEU A 430 2.53 11.61 18.24
N GLU A 431 2.87 12.87 18.37
CA GLU A 431 1.91 13.98 18.18
C GLU A 431 1.28 13.95 16.79
N ILE A 432 2.11 13.72 15.75
CA ILE A 432 1.62 13.58 14.37
C ILE A 432 0.75 12.32 14.19
N LEU A 433 1.10 11.22 14.86
CA LEU A 433 0.31 9.98 14.77
C LEU A 433 -1.03 10.08 15.49
N HIS A 434 -1.15 10.91 16.51
CA HIS A 434 -2.42 11.25 17.16
C HIS A 434 -3.23 12.26 16.31
N HIS A 435 -2.57 13.27 15.75
CA HIS A 435 -3.16 14.37 15.02
C HIS A 435 -2.60 14.46 13.60
N PRO A 436 -3.22 13.76 12.63
CA PRO A 436 -2.72 13.72 11.25
C PRO A 436 -2.64 15.12 10.65
N LYS A 437 -1.59 15.32 9.89
CA LYS A 437 -1.28 16.59 9.23
C LYS A 437 -1.47 16.48 7.71
N ASP A 438 -1.91 17.55 7.08
CA ASP A 438 -1.84 17.69 5.64
C ASP A 438 -0.42 18.15 5.25
N TRP A 439 0.23 17.35 4.41
CA TRP A 439 1.64 17.56 4.03
C TRP A 439 1.78 18.38 2.76
N VAL A 440 0.77 18.35 1.89
CA VAL A 440 0.70 19.06 0.60
C VAL A 440 -0.72 19.54 0.36
N HIS A 441 -0.87 20.71 -0.28
CA HIS A 441 -2.14 21.36 -0.58
C HIS A 441 -2.45 21.35 -2.09
#